data_bc64d919413ce55738a1a0f6801d4c20
#
_entry.id   bc64d919413ce55738a1a0f6801d4c20
#
_cell.length_a   1.000
_cell.length_b   1.000
_cell.length_c   1.000
_cell.angle_alpha   90.00
_cell.angle_beta   90.00
_cell.angle_gamma   90.00
#
_symmetry.space_group_name_H-M   'P 1'
#
loop_
_entity.id
_entity.type
_entity.pdbx_description
1 polymer ?
#
loop_
_entity_poly.entity_id
_entity_poly.type
_entity_poly.pdbx_seq_one_letter_code
_entity_poly.pdbx_strand_id
1 'polypeptide(L)'
;MSHIKGINHIGLTVLDIEEATTFLKEAFGAKIAYDALTYEDEPREGAEVERMLGLSKGARIVRQRMIVIGNGPNIEMFEVESNNQKDPLKLEDLGFNHISLMVDGIEDVLEDARRAGAEPLSETHDNSTYEDSEGSKSVYVKAPFNALIELQ
;
A
#
# COMPACT_ATOMS: atom_id res chain seq x y z
N MET A 1 5.90 29.93 -8.58
CA MET A 1 4.63 29.19 -8.34
C MET A 1 4.90 27.70 -8.46
N SER A 2 4.34 26.90 -7.58
CA SER A 2 4.45 25.42 -7.67
C SER A 2 3.61 24.91 -8.85
N HIS A 3 4.18 24.05 -9.68
CA HIS A 3 3.45 23.34 -10.74
C HIS A 3 2.90 21.99 -10.26
N ILE A 4 3.16 21.61 -9.00
CA ILE A 4 2.67 20.38 -8.39
C ILE A 4 1.22 20.56 -7.98
N LYS A 5 0.35 19.64 -8.41
CA LYS A 5 -1.09 19.65 -8.09
C LYS A 5 -1.45 18.78 -6.90
N GLY A 6 -0.63 17.78 -6.57
CA GLY A 6 -0.86 16.85 -5.47
C GLY A 6 -0.20 15.50 -5.73
N ILE A 7 -0.44 14.54 -4.81
CA ILE A 7 -0.02 13.15 -4.97
C ILE A 7 -1.05 12.44 -5.85
N ASN A 8 -0.62 11.88 -6.96
CA ASN A 8 -1.49 11.13 -7.89
C ASN A 8 -1.71 9.70 -7.39
N HIS A 9 -0.64 8.99 -7.09
CA HIS A 9 -0.68 7.62 -6.58
C HIS A 9 0.55 7.31 -5.72
N ILE A 10 0.46 6.20 -5.01
CA ILE A 10 1.54 5.62 -4.21
C ILE A 10 1.82 4.23 -4.78
N GLY A 11 3.09 3.90 -5.02
CA GLY A 11 3.50 2.59 -5.49
C GLY A 11 3.57 1.57 -4.36
N LEU A 12 3.03 0.37 -4.59
CA LEU A 12 3.07 -0.77 -3.68
C LEU A 12 3.44 -2.04 -4.45
N THR A 13 4.58 -2.63 -4.14
CA THR A 13 4.96 -3.94 -4.69
C THR A 13 4.58 -5.04 -3.71
N VAL A 14 3.92 -6.07 -4.20
CA VAL A 14 3.46 -7.24 -3.44
C VAL A 14 3.87 -8.53 -4.13
N LEU A 15 3.86 -9.64 -3.39
CA LEU A 15 4.18 -10.97 -3.94
C LEU A 15 3.00 -11.57 -4.70
N ASP A 16 1.78 -11.27 -4.28
CA ASP A 16 0.53 -11.72 -4.89
C ASP A 16 -0.48 -10.57 -4.91
N ILE A 17 -0.79 -10.09 -6.10
CA ILE A 17 -1.67 -8.92 -6.27
C ILE A 17 -3.14 -9.25 -5.98
N GLU A 18 -3.56 -10.52 -6.14
CA GLU A 18 -4.93 -10.93 -5.82
C GLU A 18 -5.14 -11.04 -4.31
N GLU A 19 -4.17 -11.59 -3.59
CA GLU A 19 -4.21 -11.65 -2.12
C GLU A 19 -4.22 -10.23 -1.53
N ALA A 20 -3.33 -9.35 -2.00
CA ALA A 20 -3.29 -7.97 -1.57
C ALA A 20 -4.58 -7.21 -1.90
N THR A 21 -5.16 -7.42 -3.08
CA THR A 21 -6.42 -6.81 -3.48
C THR A 21 -7.57 -7.28 -2.59
N THR A 22 -7.65 -8.57 -2.28
CA THR A 22 -8.68 -9.13 -1.40
C THR A 22 -8.60 -8.50 -0.01
N PHE A 23 -7.40 -8.44 0.57
CA PHE A 23 -7.19 -7.77 1.85
C PHE A 23 -7.65 -6.31 1.83
N LEU A 24 -7.20 -5.52 0.84
CA LEU A 24 -7.55 -4.10 0.76
C LEU A 24 -9.06 -3.88 0.57
N LYS A 25 -9.74 -4.77 -0.14
CA LYS A 25 -11.21 -4.74 -0.27
C LYS A 25 -11.92 -5.04 1.05
N GLU A 26 -11.53 -6.10 1.71
CA GLU A 26 -12.18 -6.57 2.95
C GLU A 26 -11.90 -5.65 4.13
N ALA A 27 -10.66 -5.17 4.26
CA ALA A 27 -10.25 -4.31 5.36
C ALA A 27 -10.69 -2.85 5.19
N PHE A 28 -10.63 -2.30 3.96
CA PHE A 28 -10.72 -0.85 3.72
C PHE A 28 -11.72 -0.48 2.61
N GLY A 29 -12.51 -1.41 2.10
CA GLY A 29 -13.48 -1.13 1.06
C GLY A 29 -12.87 -0.70 -0.28
N ALA A 30 -11.64 -1.10 -0.55
CA ALA A 30 -10.92 -0.76 -1.77
C ALA A 30 -11.66 -1.24 -3.03
N LYS A 31 -11.43 -0.55 -4.14
CA LYS A 31 -11.98 -0.88 -5.45
C LYS A 31 -10.87 -0.94 -6.49
N ILE A 32 -10.98 -1.89 -7.42
CA ILE A 32 -10.10 -1.93 -8.59
C ILE A 32 -10.56 -0.84 -9.56
N ALA A 33 -9.65 0.07 -9.92
CA ALA A 33 -9.89 1.04 -10.97
C ALA A 33 -9.66 0.39 -12.35
N TYR A 34 -8.50 -0.26 -12.53
CA TYR A 34 -8.14 -1.00 -13.75
C TYR A 34 -6.93 -1.89 -13.52
N ASP A 35 -6.74 -2.85 -14.43
CA ASP A 35 -5.50 -3.60 -14.60
C ASP A 35 -4.72 -3.02 -15.79
N ALA A 36 -3.49 -2.61 -15.56
CA ALA A 36 -2.60 -2.10 -16.61
C ALA A 36 -1.72 -3.21 -17.21
N LEU A 37 -1.55 -4.30 -16.48
CA LEU A 37 -0.85 -5.51 -16.90
C LEU A 37 -1.45 -6.71 -16.19
N THR A 38 -1.79 -7.75 -16.95
CA THR A 38 -2.33 -9.02 -16.46
C THR A 38 -1.35 -10.16 -16.70
N TYR A 39 -1.61 -11.35 -16.17
CA TYR A 39 -0.78 -12.55 -16.47
C TYR A 39 -0.90 -13.05 -17.92
N GLU A 40 -1.91 -12.57 -18.65
CA GLU A 40 -2.08 -12.90 -20.07
C GLU A 40 -1.20 -12.04 -20.98
N ASP A 41 -0.68 -10.93 -20.44
CA ASP A 41 0.18 -10.00 -21.15
C ASP A 41 1.65 -10.41 -21.04
N GLU A 42 2.45 -10.01 -22.01
CA GLU A 42 3.91 -10.15 -21.92
C GLU A 42 4.45 -9.29 -20.77
N PRO A 43 5.29 -9.84 -19.87
CA PRO A 43 5.90 -9.06 -18.81
C PRO A 43 6.68 -7.85 -19.32
N ARG A 44 6.69 -6.79 -18.54
CA ARG A 44 7.55 -5.64 -18.81
C ARG A 44 8.95 -5.90 -18.27
N GLU A 45 9.92 -6.07 -19.17
CA GLU A 45 11.29 -6.44 -18.83
C GLU A 45 12.30 -5.87 -19.82
N GLY A 46 13.59 -6.08 -19.56
CA GLY A 46 14.70 -5.70 -20.41
C GLY A 46 15.39 -4.40 -19.98
N ALA A 47 16.55 -4.15 -20.57
CA ALA A 47 17.47 -3.09 -20.15
C ALA A 47 16.85 -1.68 -20.14
N GLU A 48 15.93 -1.40 -21.06
CA GLU A 48 15.25 -0.10 -21.11
C GLU A 48 14.27 0.07 -19.96
N VAL A 49 13.46 -0.96 -19.64
CA VAL A 49 12.53 -0.97 -18.50
C VAL A 49 13.30 -0.87 -17.19
N GLU A 50 14.38 -1.63 -17.03
CA GLU A 50 15.27 -1.56 -15.88
C GLU A 50 15.79 -0.13 -15.65
N ARG A 51 16.29 0.51 -16.70
CA ARG A 51 16.79 1.89 -16.63
C ARG A 51 15.68 2.90 -16.32
N MET A 52 14.53 2.79 -16.99
CA MET A 52 13.43 3.77 -16.83
C MET A 52 12.78 3.70 -15.43
N LEU A 53 12.68 2.50 -14.86
CA LEU A 53 11.97 2.27 -13.61
C LEU A 53 12.90 2.02 -12.40
N GLY A 54 14.22 2.05 -12.63
CA GLY A 54 15.19 1.78 -11.57
C GLY A 54 15.18 0.33 -11.08
N LEU A 55 14.79 -0.62 -11.93
CA LEU A 55 14.76 -2.03 -11.59
C LEU A 55 16.16 -2.65 -11.61
N SER A 56 16.34 -3.69 -10.81
CA SER A 56 17.54 -4.53 -10.87
C SER A 56 17.59 -5.29 -12.20
N LYS A 57 18.79 -5.62 -12.64
CA LYS A 57 19.01 -6.43 -13.85
C LYS A 57 18.25 -7.76 -13.77
N GLY A 58 17.45 -8.04 -14.77
CA GLY A 58 16.64 -9.26 -14.87
C GLY A 58 15.32 -9.21 -14.07
N ALA A 59 15.02 -8.10 -13.41
CA ALA A 59 13.71 -7.91 -12.80
C ALA A 59 12.66 -7.65 -13.87
N ARG A 60 11.44 -8.18 -13.65
CA ARG A 60 10.33 -8.02 -14.58
C ARG A 60 9.02 -7.78 -13.86
N ILE A 61 8.19 -6.89 -14.40
CA ILE A 61 6.86 -6.63 -13.90
C ILE A 61 5.91 -7.59 -14.59
N VAL A 62 5.24 -8.44 -13.81
CA VAL A 62 4.31 -9.45 -14.32
C VAL A 62 2.85 -9.03 -14.17
N ARG A 63 2.54 -8.13 -13.20
CA ARG A 63 1.21 -7.53 -13.03
C ARG A 63 1.28 -6.10 -12.55
N GLN A 64 0.27 -5.32 -12.92
CA GLN A 64 0.10 -3.93 -12.48
C GLN A 64 -1.38 -3.60 -12.39
N ARG A 65 -1.81 -3.12 -11.21
CA ARG A 65 -3.21 -2.79 -10.90
C ARG A 65 -3.32 -1.47 -10.19
N MET A 66 -4.30 -0.67 -10.55
CA MET A 66 -4.65 0.55 -9.83
C MET A 66 -5.81 0.29 -8.88
N ILE A 67 -5.60 0.62 -7.60
CA ILE A 67 -6.57 0.48 -6.51
C ILE A 67 -6.98 1.87 -6.02
N VAL A 68 -8.27 2.02 -5.72
CA VAL A 68 -8.85 3.23 -5.10
C VAL A 68 -9.30 2.91 -3.68
N ILE A 69 -8.87 3.71 -2.71
CA ILE A 69 -9.33 3.67 -1.32
C ILE A 69 -9.80 5.07 -0.94
N GLY A 70 -11.08 5.20 -0.60
CA GLY A 70 -11.65 6.49 -0.22
C GLY A 70 -11.43 7.58 -1.28
N ASN A 71 -11.07 8.79 -0.84
CA ASN A 71 -10.88 9.99 -1.65
C ASN A 71 -9.40 10.42 -1.77
N GLY A 72 -8.49 9.63 -1.25
CA GLY A 72 -7.05 9.94 -1.26
C GLY A 72 -6.37 9.60 -2.59
N PRO A 73 -5.04 9.68 -2.65
CA PRO A 73 -4.29 9.20 -3.79
C PRO A 73 -4.51 7.70 -3.98
N ASN A 74 -4.49 7.27 -5.23
CA ASN A 74 -4.65 5.86 -5.57
C ASN A 74 -3.41 5.05 -5.16
N ILE A 75 -3.54 3.73 -5.10
CA ILE A 75 -2.42 2.81 -4.93
C ILE A 75 -2.18 2.10 -6.26
N GLU A 76 -0.99 2.27 -6.81
CA GLU A 76 -0.52 1.53 -7.96
C GLU A 76 0.23 0.30 -7.48
N MET A 77 -0.42 -0.86 -7.59
CA MET A 77 0.17 -2.13 -7.15
C MET A 77 0.93 -2.80 -8.27
N PHE A 78 2.06 -3.37 -7.91
CA PHE A 78 2.92 -4.16 -8.78
C PHE A 78 3.16 -5.54 -8.21
N GLU A 79 3.23 -6.52 -9.10
CA GLU A 79 3.85 -7.81 -8.84
C GLU A 79 5.10 -7.90 -9.70
N VAL A 80 6.24 -8.03 -9.05
CA VAL A 80 7.56 -7.97 -9.69
C VAL A 80 8.34 -9.22 -9.32
N GLU A 81 8.83 -9.92 -10.34
CA GLU A 81 9.80 -11.00 -10.15
C GLU A 81 11.21 -10.42 -10.16
N SER A 82 11.95 -10.61 -9.07
CA SER A 82 13.33 -10.15 -8.93
C SER A 82 14.11 -10.97 -7.92
N ASN A 83 15.37 -11.31 -8.24
CA ASN A 83 16.29 -11.94 -7.31
C ASN A 83 16.82 -10.98 -6.22
N ASN A 84 16.54 -9.68 -6.34
CA ASN A 84 16.99 -8.64 -5.41
C ASN A 84 15.83 -8.05 -4.60
N GLN A 85 14.67 -8.71 -4.57
CA GLN A 85 13.56 -8.30 -3.71
C GLN A 85 13.99 -8.29 -2.24
N LYS A 86 13.54 -7.28 -1.51
CA LYS A 86 13.77 -7.11 -0.08
C LYS A 86 12.45 -7.13 0.66
N ASP A 87 12.52 -7.43 1.94
CA ASP A 87 11.35 -7.32 2.82
C ASP A 87 10.78 -5.90 2.81
N PRO A 88 9.47 -5.75 3.05
CA PRO A 88 8.84 -4.45 3.22
C PRO A 88 9.48 -3.63 4.33
N LEU A 89 9.51 -2.31 4.15
CA LEU A 89 10.10 -1.37 5.10
C LEU A 89 9.34 -1.34 6.42
N LYS A 90 10.10 -1.21 7.51
CA LYS A 90 9.58 -0.86 8.83
C LYS A 90 9.67 0.64 9.03
N LEU A 91 9.04 1.16 10.08
CA LEU A 91 9.08 2.60 10.41
C LEU A 91 10.50 3.16 10.56
N GLU A 92 11.45 2.35 11.02
CA GLU A 92 12.86 2.72 11.22
C GLU A 92 13.70 2.74 9.93
N ASP A 93 13.19 2.21 8.83
CA ASP A 93 13.92 2.13 7.57
C ASP A 93 13.82 3.43 6.77
N LEU A 94 14.86 3.71 5.97
CA LEU A 94 14.88 4.91 5.13
C LEU A 94 13.92 4.77 3.94
N GLY A 95 13.15 5.82 3.68
CA GLY A 95 12.23 5.92 2.55
C GLY A 95 10.77 6.07 2.99
N PHE A 96 9.84 5.92 2.04
CA PHE A 96 8.40 5.88 2.33
C PHE A 96 8.06 4.50 2.90
N ASN A 97 7.69 4.44 4.17
CA ASN A 97 7.57 3.18 4.92
C ASN A 97 6.13 2.83 5.34
N HIS A 98 5.19 3.76 5.26
CA HIS A 98 3.78 3.50 5.54
C HIS A 98 2.86 4.48 4.81
N ILE A 99 1.59 4.14 4.76
CA ILE A 99 0.49 5.04 4.43
C ILE A 99 -0.38 5.22 5.66
N SER A 100 -0.99 6.38 5.82
CA SER A 100 -1.99 6.63 6.85
C SER A 100 -3.36 6.79 6.21
N LEU A 101 -4.34 6.05 6.72
CA LEU A 101 -5.73 6.11 6.29
C LEU A 101 -6.54 6.85 7.34
N MET A 102 -7.16 7.95 6.93
CA MET A 102 -8.14 8.64 7.77
C MET A 102 -9.45 7.87 7.73
N VAL A 103 -9.95 7.48 8.89
CA VAL A 103 -11.13 6.61 9.02
C VAL A 103 -12.16 7.20 9.97
N ASP A 104 -13.41 6.91 9.72
CA ASP A 104 -14.49 7.14 10.67
C ASP A 104 -14.75 5.83 11.45
N GLY A 105 -14.63 5.87 12.79
CA GLY A 105 -14.85 4.69 13.62
C GLY A 105 -13.69 3.70 13.57
N ILE A 106 -12.55 4.13 14.09
CA ILE A 106 -11.27 3.37 14.03
C ILE A 106 -11.38 1.94 14.56
N GLU A 107 -12.19 1.67 15.60
CA GLU A 107 -12.34 0.34 16.18
C GLU A 107 -13.02 -0.63 15.20
N ASP A 108 -14.03 -0.18 14.46
CA ASP A 108 -14.73 -0.99 13.45
C ASP A 108 -13.79 -1.33 12.29
N VAL A 109 -13.04 -0.31 11.80
CA VAL A 109 -12.06 -0.52 10.71
C VAL A 109 -10.92 -1.41 11.16
N LEU A 110 -10.45 -1.27 12.40
CA LEU A 110 -9.42 -2.15 12.96
C LEU A 110 -9.89 -3.60 13.05
N GLU A 111 -11.16 -3.83 13.42
CA GLU A 111 -11.74 -5.17 13.47
C GLU A 111 -11.90 -5.78 12.07
N ASP A 112 -12.32 -4.98 11.08
CA ASP A 112 -12.37 -5.41 9.67
C ASP A 112 -10.97 -5.77 9.16
N ALA A 113 -9.97 -4.95 9.47
CA ALA A 113 -8.58 -5.22 9.11
C ALA A 113 -8.06 -6.53 9.75
N ARG A 114 -8.37 -6.77 11.03
CA ARG A 114 -8.02 -8.03 11.72
C ARG A 114 -8.66 -9.24 11.04
N ARG A 115 -9.95 -9.16 10.73
CA ARG A 115 -10.68 -10.25 10.04
C ARG A 115 -10.12 -10.52 8.66
N ALA A 116 -9.65 -9.49 7.98
CA ALA A 116 -8.98 -9.61 6.69
C ALA A 116 -7.52 -10.09 6.77
N GLY A 117 -6.97 -10.25 7.99
CA GLY A 117 -5.65 -10.82 8.23
C GLY A 117 -4.55 -9.83 8.62
N ALA A 118 -4.89 -8.57 8.94
CA ALA A 118 -3.93 -7.63 9.48
C ALA A 118 -3.55 -7.95 10.93
N GLU A 119 -2.33 -7.63 11.29
CA GLU A 119 -1.79 -7.74 12.65
C GLU A 119 -1.62 -6.33 13.23
N PRO A 120 -2.46 -5.88 14.19
CA PRO A 120 -2.22 -4.63 14.88
C PRO A 120 -0.94 -4.70 15.72
N LEU A 121 -0.17 -3.61 15.71
CA LEU A 121 1.05 -3.54 16.51
C LEU A 121 0.80 -3.17 17.97
N SER A 122 -0.35 -2.57 18.28
CA SER A 122 -0.79 -2.21 19.62
C SER A 122 -2.32 -2.04 19.67
N GLU A 123 -2.85 -1.69 20.83
CA GLU A 123 -4.18 -1.10 20.94
C GLU A 123 -4.18 0.30 20.30
N THR A 124 -5.37 0.84 20.04
CA THR A 124 -5.54 2.24 19.64
C THR A 124 -5.01 3.18 20.72
N HIS A 125 -4.35 4.24 20.33
CA HIS A 125 -3.75 5.23 21.23
C HIS A 125 -4.03 6.66 20.76
N ASP A 126 -3.82 7.63 21.64
CA ASP A 126 -3.97 9.05 21.32
C ASP A 126 -2.96 9.49 20.27
N ASN A 127 -3.35 10.46 19.47
CA ASN A 127 -2.51 11.05 18.43
C ASN A 127 -1.44 11.99 19.04
N SER A 128 -0.50 12.42 18.20
CA SER A 128 0.43 13.48 18.58
C SER A 128 -0.31 14.81 18.81
N THR A 129 0.31 15.73 19.57
CA THR A 129 -0.28 17.02 19.99
C THR A 129 -0.93 17.82 18.85
N TYR A 130 -0.38 17.77 17.63
CA TYR A 130 -0.88 18.54 16.49
C TYR A 130 -1.96 17.82 15.68
N GLU A 131 -2.10 16.52 15.87
CA GLU A 131 -3.08 15.67 15.21
C GLU A 131 -4.19 15.24 16.18
N ASP A 132 -4.03 15.59 17.47
CA ASP A 132 -4.96 15.22 18.51
C ASP A 132 -6.21 16.10 18.48
N SER A 133 -7.36 15.46 18.55
CA SER A 133 -8.67 16.09 18.73
C SER A 133 -9.55 15.17 19.57
N GLU A 134 -10.64 15.69 20.09
CA GLU A 134 -11.54 14.89 20.91
C GLU A 134 -12.03 13.65 20.14
N GLY A 135 -11.71 12.47 20.69
CA GLY A 135 -12.09 11.18 20.11
C GLY A 135 -11.16 10.67 18.99
N SER A 136 -10.13 11.43 18.62
CA SER A 136 -9.17 10.95 17.63
C SER A 136 -8.23 9.91 18.24
N LYS A 137 -7.92 8.89 17.47
CA LYS A 137 -7.02 7.78 17.82
C LYS A 137 -6.19 7.39 16.63
N SER A 138 -5.10 6.68 16.89
CA SER A 138 -4.33 6.03 15.82
C SER A 138 -3.88 4.63 16.24
N VAL A 139 -3.56 3.82 15.25
CA VAL A 139 -2.96 2.50 15.42
C VAL A 139 -2.25 2.08 14.13
N TYR A 140 -1.09 1.45 14.28
CA TYR A 140 -0.41 0.82 13.15
C TYR A 140 -0.83 -0.64 13.04
N VAL A 141 -1.07 -1.08 11.81
CA VAL A 141 -1.33 -2.48 11.48
C VAL A 141 -0.33 -2.95 10.42
N LYS A 142 0.06 -4.21 10.51
CA LYS A 142 0.84 -4.87 9.48
C LYS A 142 -0.11 -5.68 8.60
N ALA A 143 -0.15 -5.35 7.31
CA ALA A 143 -0.94 -6.09 6.33
C ALA A 143 -0.40 -7.52 6.13
N PRO A 144 -1.18 -8.47 5.57
CA PRO A 144 -0.71 -9.83 5.27
C PRO A 144 0.54 -9.88 4.39
N PHE A 145 0.70 -8.88 3.50
CA PHE A 145 1.90 -8.69 2.68
C PHE A 145 3.00 -7.86 3.38
N ASN A 146 2.95 -7.76 4.71
CA ASN A 146 3.91 -7.12 5.61
C ASN A 146 4.12 -5.61 5.45
N ALA A 147 3.36 -4.92 4.63
CA ALA A 147 3.40 -3.46 4.58
C ALA A 147 2.76 -2.85 5.83
N LEU A 148 3.31 -1.72 6.27
CA LEU A 148 2.84 -0.97 7.43
C LEU A 148 1.75 0.02 7.00
N ILE A 149 0.61 0.00 7.70
CA ILE A 149 -0.52 0.90 7.48
C ILE A 149 -0.91 1.51 8.83
N GLU A 150 -1.06 2.83 8.86
CA GLU A 150 -1.61 3.55 10.00
C GLU A 150 -3.10 3.82 9.77
N LEU A 151 -3.90 3.62 10.79
CA LEU A 151 -5.30 4.07 10.87
C LEU A 151 -5.37 5.27 11.79
N GLN A 152 -6.08 6.32 11.36
CA GLN A 152 -6.18 7.58 12.11
C GLN A 152 -7.57 8.20 12.00
#